data_0991a0edccd133d90bc46bbd06c2bd71
#
_entry.id   0991a0edccd133d90bc46bbd06c2bd71
#
_cell.length_a   1.000
_cell.length_b   1.000
_cell.length_c   1.000
_cell.angle_alpha   90.00
_cell.angle_beta   90.00
_cell.angle_gamma   90.00
#
_symmetry.space_group_name_H-M   'P 1'
#
loop_
_entity.id
_entity.type
_entity.pdbx_description
1 polymer ?
#
loop_
_entity_poly.entity_id
_entity_poly.type
_entity_poly.pdbx_seq_one_letter_code
_entity_poly.pdbx_strand_id
1 'polypeptide(L)'
;MSQQFQTQIQGPAIFLAQFAGDAAPFNSLPAISAYMKGLGYKGIQVPSWDGRFIDIKKAAESKTYCDDLKGQTNGLVITELASHLQGQLVASHPTYDELFDVFAAPEVRGNPKARAEWATQQMMYVIDATANLGLNVSPSFSGALLWPYIYPWPQRPAGLVEEGFKELAKRWKPILDYADKKGVDIAYELHPGEDLYDGATFEQFLEATGNHARVNINYDPSHFILQCLDYVGFIDEYASRIKAFHVKDAEYRPSAKAGVYGGYLGWQQRPGRFRSLGDGQVDFKQVFTRLTAAGYKGWAVLEWECCFKDSVQGAAEGAPFIASHLISVPTKAFDDFAGAASDSARNRRILGL
;
A
#
# COMPACT_ATOMS: atom_id res chain seq x y z
N MET A 1 -12.47 -24.00 28.59
CA MET A 1 -13.07 -23.22 27.49
C MET A 1 -11.96 -22.42 26.85
N SER A 2 -11.61 -22.68 25.60
CA SER A 2 -10.60 -21.89 24.90
C SER A 2 -11.15 -20.47 24.69
N GLN A 3 -10.46 -19.46 25.23
CA GLN A 3 -10.78 -18.07 24.91
C GLN A 3 -10.66 -17.91 23.40
N GLN A 4 -11.75 -17.52 22.73
CA GLN A 4 -11.69 -17.12 21.35
C GLN A 4 -11.03 -15.75 21.28
N PHE A 5 -9.77 -15.71 20.87
CA PHE A 5 -9.08 -14.46 20.50
C PHE A 5 -9.49 -14.09 19.09
N GLN A 6 -9.78 -12.82 18.87
CA GLN A 6 -10.09 -12.29 17.55
C GLN A 6 -8.94 -11.37 17.11
N THR A 7 -8.25 -11.73 16.03
CA THR A 7 -7.30 -10.82 15.39
C THR A 7 -8.08 -9.74 14.64
N GLN A 8 -7.66 -8.48 14.80
CA GLN A 8 -8.25 -7.37 14.03
C GLN A 8 -7.60 -7.29 12.65
N ILE A 9 -6.27 -7.33 12.60
CA ILE A 9 -5.50 -7.35 11.35
C ILE A 9 -5.59 -8.75 10.76
N GLN A 10 -5.97 -8.82 9.48
CA GLN A 10 -6.04 -10.07 8.74
C GLN A 10 -4.67 -10.43 8.15
N GLY A 11 -4.40 -11.71 7.92
CA GLY A 11 -3.14 -12.14 7.32
C GLY A 11 -2.73 -13.56 7.69
N PRO A 12 -1.57 -13.98 7.18
CA PRO A 12 -0.69 -13.27 6.26
C PRO A 12 -1.22 -13.24 4.82
N ALA A 13 -0.96 -12.14 4.09
CA ALA A 13 -1.19 -12.04 2.67
C ALA A 13 0.10 -11.67 1.92
N ILE A 14 0.11 -11.79 0.59
CA ILE A 14 1.28 -11.52 -0.24
C ILE A 14 0.89 -10.80 -1.53
N PHE A 15 1.64 -9.78 -1.91
CA PHE A 15 1.52 -9.11 -3.18
C PHE A 15 2.22 -9.91 -4.27
N LEU A 16 1.52 -10.22 -5.36
CA LEU A 16 2.01 -11.14 -6.37
C LEU A 16 2.96 -10.51 -7.40
N ALA A 17 3.02 -9.18 -7.49
CA ALA A 17 3.76 -8.49 -8.54
C ALA A 17 5.24 -8.85 -8.59
N GLN A 18 5.89 -8.96 -7.42
CA GLN A 18 7.33 -9.26 -7.33
C GLN A 18 7.68 -10.71 -7.65
N PHE A 19 6.67 -11.58 -7.79
CA PHE A 19 6.85 -13.00 -8.06
C PHE A 19 6.37 -13.40 -9.45
N ALA A 20 5.70 -12.52 -10.19
CA ALA A 20 5.20 -12.78 -11.52
C ALA A 20 6.33 -13.13 -12.50
N GLY A 21 6.20 -14.26 -13.18
CA GLY A 21 7.22 -14.76 -14.09
C GLY A 21 6.62 -15.63 -15.20
N ASP A 22 7.42 -16.01 -16.20
CA ASP A 22 6.93 -16.75 -17.36
C ASP A 22 6.94 -18.26 -17.13
N ALA A 23 7.60 -18.73 -16.07
CA ALA A 23 7.67 -20.15 -15.71
C ALA A 23 6.73 -20.46 -14.52
N ALA A 24 6.22 -21.70 -14.49
CA ALA A 24 5.47 -22.18 -13.35
C ALA A 24 6.35 -22.23 -12.08
N PRO A 25 5.81 -21.93 -10.89
CA PRO A 25 4.40 -21.67 -10.60
C PRO A 25 3.96 -20.20 -10.78
N PHE A 26 4.79 -19.32 -11.32
CA PHE A 26 4.66 -17.88 -11.30
C PHE A 26 3.94 -17.26 -12.53
N ASN A 27 3.49 -18.13 -13.44
CA ASN A 27 2.96 -17.75 -14.76
C ASN A 27 1.42 -17.76 -14.87
N SER A 28 0.70 -18.06 -13.78
CA SER A 28 -0.76 -18.03 -13.77
C SER A 28 -1.31 -17.91 -12.35
N LEU A 29 -2.51 -17.33 -12.23
CA LEU A 29 -3.16 -17.16 -10.93
C LEU A 29 -3.39 -18.48 -10.19
N PRO A 30 -3.87 -19.57 -10.80
CA PRO A 30 -4.04 -20.84 -10.10
C PRO A 30 -2.72 -21.43 -9.58
N ALA A 31 -1.67 -21.38 -10.38
CA ALA A 31 -0.40 -21.98 -10.02
C ALA A 31 0.31 -21.20 -8.89
N ILE A 32 0.37 -19.88 -9.00
CA ILE A 32 0.99 -19.04 -7.96
C ILE A 32 0.18 -19.07 -6.66
N SER A 33 -1.15 -19.10 -6.75
CA SER A 33 -2.03 -19.22 -5.57
C SER A 33 -1.82 -20.56 -4.83
N ALA A 34 -1.69 -21.67 -5.56
CA ALA A 34 -1.40 -22.96 -4.97
C ALA A 34 -0.03 -22.94 -4.25
N TYR A 35 0.98 -22.34 -4.88
CA TYR A 35 2.31 -22.18 -4.31
C TYR A 35 2.28 -21.33 -3.03
N MET A 36 1.69 -20.13 -3.07
CA MET A 36 1.63 -19.23 -1.92
C MET A 36 0.81 -19.82 -0.76
N LYS A 37 -0.27 -20.56 -1.08
CA LYS A 37 -1.00 -21.31 -0.07
C LYS A 37 -0.13 -22.36 0.62
N GLY A 38 0.72 -23.06 -0.12
CA GLY A 38 1.68 -24.02 0.41
C GLY A 38 2.69 -23.40 1.39
N LEU A 39 3.02 -22.11 1.22
CA LEU A 39 3.87 -21.35 2.13
C LEU A 39 3.13 -20.82 3.37
N GLY A 40 1.80 -20.96 3.45
CA GLY A 40 1.00 -20.57 4.61
C GLY A 40 0.25 -19.24 4.49
N TYR A 41 0.31 -18.57 3.34
CA TYR A 41 -0.49 -17.36 3.10
C TYR A 41 -1.99 -17.67 3.10
N LYS A 42 -2.78 -16.68 3.48
CA LYS A 42 -4.26 -16.72 3.55
C LYS A 42 -4.89 -15.82 2.50
N GLY A 43 -4.17 -14.81 2.04
CA GLY A 43 -4.61 -13.85 1.04
C GLY A 43 -3.54 -13.52 0.02
N ILE A 44 -3.98 -12.96 -1.10
CA ILE A 44 -3.14 -12.48 -2.19
C ILE A 44 -3.62 -11.08 -2.63
N GLN A 45 -2.70 -10.16 -2.81
CA GLN A 45 -2.94 -8.90 -3.49
C GLN A 45 -2.54 -9.07 -4.97
N VAL A 46 -3.47 -8.76 -5.88
CA VAL A 46 -3.31 -9.04 -7.31
C VAL A 46 -2.91 -7.76 -8.05
N PRO A 47 -1.81 -7.75 -8.82
CA PRO A 47 -1.46 -6.63 -9.68
C PRO A 47 -2.45 -6.53 -10.85
N SER A 48 -3.18 -5.43 -10.95
CA SER A 48 -4.23 -5.23 -11.95
C SER A 48 -3.70 -5.09 -13.38
N TRP A 49 -2.40 -4.86 -13.54
CA TRP A 49 -1.72 -4.70 -14.83
C TRP A 49 -1.17 -5.99 -15.42
N ASP A 50 -1.19 -7.09 -14.67
CA ASP A 50 -0.57 -8.34 -15.13
C ASP A 50 -1.60 -9.32 -15.69
N GLY A 51 -1.62 -9.42 -17.02
CA GLY A 51 -2.55 -10.29 -17.74
C GLY A 51 -2.41 -11.80 -17.46
N ARG A 52 -1.33 -12.24 -16.77
CA ARG A 52 -1.18 -13.63 -16.30
C ARG A 52 -2.12 -13.94 -15.16
N PHE A 53 -2.55 -12.92 -14.41
CA PHE A 53 -3.37 -13.06 -13.20
C PHE A 53 -4.79 -12.55 -13.38
N ILE A 54 -4.99 -11.47 -14.15
CA ILE A 54 -6.30 -10.84 -14.33
C ILE A 54 -6.40 -10.12 -15.67
N ASP A 55 -7.53 -10.29 -16.37
CA ASP A 55 -7.93 -9.37 -17.44
C ASP A 55 -8.78 -8.27 -16.80
N ILE A 56 -8.14 -7.13 -16.56
CA ILE A 56 -8.75 -6.03 -15.79
C ILE A 56 -10.02 -5.48 -16.46
N LYS A 57 -10.06 -5.44 -17.80
CA LYS A 57 -11.23 -4.98 -18.54
C LYS A 57 -12.39 -5.95 -18.36
N LYS A 58 -12.16 -7.26 -18.51
CA LYS A 58 -13.22 -8.26 -18.26
C LYS A 58 -13.68 -8.23 -16.80
N ALA A 59 -12.76 -8.06 -15.85
CA ALA A 59 -13.12 -7.95 -14.44
C ALA A 59 -13.99 -6.71 -14.15
N ALA A 60 -13.73 -5.59 -14.84
CA ALA A 60 -14.55 -4.39 -14.76
C ALA A 60 -15.96 -4.59 -15.33
N GLU A 61 -16.08 -5.35 -16.42
CA GLU A 61 -17.33 -5.53 -17.17
C GLU A 61 -18.17 -6.72 -16.68
N SER A 62 -17.59 -7.67 -15.93
CA SER A 62 -18.26 -8.95 -15.61
C SER A 62 -18.01 -9.39 -14.17
N LYS A 63 -19.09 -9.39 -13.38
CA LYS A 63 -19.09 -9.98 -12.05
C LYS A 63 -18.88 -11.51 -12.10
N THR A 64 -19.42 -12.19 -13.10
CA THR A 64 -19.23 -13.64 -13.30
C THR A 64 -17.75 -13.96 -13.49
N TYR A 65 -17.05 -13.18 -14.32
CA TYR A 65 -15.59 -13.31 -14.45
C TYR A 65 -14.86 -13.15 -13.12
N CYS A 66 -15.27 -12.18 -12.31
CA CYS A 66 -14.70 -11.97 -10.98
C CYS A 66 -14.98 -13.16 -10.02
N ASP A 67 -16.16 -13.75 -10.10
CA ASP A 67 -16.49 -14.93 -9.29
C ASP A 67 -15.69 -16.16 -9.75
N ASP A 68 -15.53 -16.36 -11.06
CA ASP A 68 -14.65 -17.38 -11.63
C ASP A 68 -13.18 -17.19 -11.24
N LEU A 69 -12.72 -15.94 -11.22
CA LEU A 69 -11.36 -15.58 -10.79
C LEU A 69 -11.11 -15.98 -9.32
N LYS A 70 -12.06 -15.71 -8.43
CA LYS A 70 -11.99 -16.16 -7.03
C LYS A 70 -11.90 -17.67 -6.93
N GLY A 71 -12.59 -18.41 -7.80
CA GLY A 71 -12.50 -19.87 -7.87
C GLY A 71 -11.12 -20.41 -8.21
N GLN A 72 -10.26 -19.58 -8.84
CA GLN A 72 -8.91 -19.96 -9.27
C GLN A 72 -7.84 -19.75 -8.19
N THR A 73 -8.16 -19.14 -7.04
CA THR A 73 -7.20 -18.78 -6.00
C THR A 73 -6.85 -19.91 -5.03
N ASN A 74 -7.29 -21.13 -5.29
CA ASN A 74 -7.11 -22.27 -4.37
C ASN A 74 -7.62 -22.01 -2.94
N GLY A 75 -8.61 -21.12 -2.79
CA GLY A 75 -9.20 -20.73 -1.50
C GLY A 75 -8.41 -19.65 -0.76
N LEU A 76 -7.42 -19.00 -1.37
CA LEU A 76 -6.87 -17.76 -0.88
C LEU A 76 -7.86 -16.62 -1.14
N VAL A 77 -7.91 -15.66 -0.23
CA VAL A 77 -8.70 -14.43 -0.41
C VAL A 77 -7.95 -13.47 -1.33
N ILE A 78 -8.62 -12.90 -2.34
CA ILE A 78 -8.09 -11.71 -3.02
C ILE A 78 -8.30 -10.55 -2.06
N THR A 79 -7.21 -9.95 -1.58
CA THR A 79 -7.25 -8.91 -0.56
C THR A 79 -7.52 -7.54 -1.14
N GLU A 80 -6.80 -7.17 -2.18
CA GLU A 80 -6.94 -5.93 -2.94
C GLU A 80 -6.52 -6.17 -4.42
N LEU A 81 -6.96 -5.27 -5.30
CA LEU A 81 -6.35 -5.05 -6.62
C LEU A 81 -5.38 -3.87 -6.54
N ALA A 82 -4.10 -4.14 -6.71
CA ALA A 82 -3.09 -3.10 -6.75
C ALA A 82 -3.05 -2.41 -8.12
N SER A 83 -2.96 -1.09 -8.14
CA SER A 83 -2.99 -0.24 -9.34
C SER A 83 -1.78 0.71 -9.46
N HIS A 84 -0.66 0.37 -8.81
CA HIS A 84 0.52 1.22 -8.74
C HIS A 84 1.02 1.67 -10.11
N LEU A 85 1.18 0.73 -11.06
CA LEU A 85 1.73 1.07 -12.38
C LEU A 85 0.78 1.91 -13.24
N GLN A 86 -0.53 1.76 -13.08
CA GLN A 86 -1.48 2.65 -13.78
C GLN A 86 -1.59 4.00 -13.09
N GLY A 87 -1.65 4.01 -11.74
CA GLY A 87 -1.78 5.23 -10.94
C GLY A 87 -0.64 6.22 -11.17
N GLN A 88 0.61 5.75 -11.20
CA GLN A 88 1.77 6.63 -11.46
C GLN A 88 1.71 7.33 -12.83
N LEU A 89 1.01 6.76 -13.81
CA LEU A 89 0.90 7.33 -15.16
C LEU A 89 -0.22 8.36 -15.30
N VAL A 90 -1.07 8.55 -14.29
CA VAL A 90 -2.11 9.59 -14.28
C VAL A 90 -1.47 10.99 -14.36
N ALA A 91 -0.33 11.14 -13.70
CA ALA A 91 0.40 12.39 -13.69
C ALA A 91 1.92 12.14 -13.71
N SER A 92 2.60 12.53 -14.78
CA SER A 92 4.04 12.41 -14.91
C SER A 92 4.66 13.71 -15.44
N HIS A 93 5.85 14.03 -14.91
CA HIS A 93 6.66 15.14 -15.42
C HIS A 93 7.34 14.73 -16.73
N PRO A 94 7.49 15.63 -17.72
CA PRO A 94 8.10 15.31 -19.02
C PRO A 94 9.48 14.68 -18.93
N THR A 95 10.24 14.96 -17.87
CA THR A 95 11.57 14.33 -17.64
C THR A 95 11.51 12.81 -17.46
N TYR A 96 10.32 12.26 -17.15
CA TYR A 96 10.09 10.84 -16.95
C TYR A 96 9.35 10.15 -18.10
N ASP A 97 8.99 10.88 -19.16
CA ASP A 97 8.13 10.33 -20.21
C ASP A 97 8.68 9.03 -20.81
N GLU A 98 9.96 9.01 -21.18
CA GLU A 98 10.60 7.81 -21.75
C GLU A 98 10.69 6.68 -20.71
N LEU A 99 11.00 6.99 -19.45
CA LEU A 99 11.15 6.00 -18.39
C LEU A 99 9.80 5.39 -17.98
N PHE A 100 8.73 6.17 -18.01
CA PHE A 100 7.40 5.70 -17.64
C PHE A 100 6.65 5.02 -18.79
N ASP A 101 7.07 5.19 -20.03
CA ASP A 101 6.47 4.50 -21.18
C ASP A 101 6.54 2.97 -21.06
N VAL A 102 7.53 2.42 -20.36
CA VAL A 102 7.65 0.97 -20.17
C VAL A 102 6.46 0.36 -19.40
N PHE A 103 5.77 1.17 -18.57
CA PHE A 103 4.60 0.76 -17.81
C PHE A 103 3.27 0.95 -18.55
N ALA A 104 3.30 1.59 -19.71
CA ALA A 104 2.12 1.86 -20.52
C ALA A 104 1.93 0.80 -21.62
N ALA A 105 0.69 0.67 -22.07
CA ALA A 105 0.38 -0.14 -23.24
C ALA A 105 1.16 0.35 -24.47
N PRO A 106 1.64 -0.56 -25.34
CA PRO A 106 2.50 -0.20 -26.47
C PRO A 106 1.94 0.90 -27.37
N GLU A 107 0.62 0.93 -27.57
CA GLU A 107 -0.09 1.87 -28.47
C GLU A 107 -0.10 3.32 -27.98
N VAL A 108 0.20 3.57 -26.69
CA VAL A 108 0.22 4.93 -26.12
C VAL A 108 1.62 5.41 -25.75
N ARG A 109 2.65 4.59 -25.98
CA ARG A 109 4.05 4.95 -25.73
C ARG A 109 4.49 6.07 -26.65
N GLY A 110 5.38 6.94 -26.16
CA GLY A 110 5.83 8.13 -26.89
C GLY A 110 4.79 9.25 -26.99
N ASN A 111 3.61 9.08 -26.40
CA ASN A 111 2.57 10.09 -26.37
C ASN A 111 2.06 10.32 -24.92
N PRO A 112 2.68 11.26 -24.17
CA PRO A 112 2.35 11.50 -22.76
C PRO A 112 0.87 11.79 -22.49
N LYS A 113 0.18 12.48 -23.41
CA LYS A 113 -1.24 12.78 -23.29
C LYS A 113 -2.08 11.49 -23.42
N ALA A 114 -1.85 10.71 -24.48
CA ALA A 114 -2.56 9.45 -24.67
C ALA A 114 -2.28 8.47 -23.54
N ARG A 115 -1.05 8.44 -23.01
CA ARG A 115 -0.66 7.63 -21.86
C ARG A 115 -1.45 8.01 -20.61
N ALA A 116 -1.59 9.30 -20.29
CA ALA A 116 -2.37 9.76 -19.13
C ALA A 116 -3.87 9.47 -19.28
N GLU A 117 -4.43 9.63 -20.48
CA GLU A 117 -5.82 9.27 -20.78
C GLU A 117 -6.05 7.75 -20.63
N TRP A 118 -5.13 6.94 -21.15
CA TRP A 118 -5.14 5.49 -20.99
C TRP A 118 -5.05 5.10 -19.50
N ALA A 119 -4.14 5.69 -18.74
CA ALA A 119 -3.99 5.42 -17.32
C ALA A 119 -5.27 5.75 -16.54
N THR A 120 -5.89 6.89 -16.82
CA THR A 120 -7.20 7.26 -16.25
C THR A 120 -8.25 6.20 -16.53
N GLN A 121 -8.34 5.71 -17.78
CA GLN A 121 -9.28 4.63 -18.13
C GLN A 121 -8.95 3.31 -17.41
N GLN A 122 -7.68 2.97 -17.27
CA GLN A 122 -7.27 1.79 -16.50
C GLN A 122 -7.68 1.90 -15.04
N MET A 123 -7.52 3.07 -14.43
CA MET A 123 -7.99 3.30 -13.05
C MET A 123 -9.52 3.12 -12.92
N MET A 124 -10.30 3.54 -13.91
CA MET A 124 -11.75 3.27 -13.93
C MET A 124 -12.05 1.77 -13.97
N TYR A 125 -11.33 0.99 -14.80
CA TYR A 125 -11.47 -0.46 -14.82
C TYR A 125 -11.08 -1.09 -13.48
N VAL A 126 -10.00 -0.64 -12.85
CA VAL A 126 -9.59 -1.12 -11.52
C VAL A 126 -10.68 -0.89 -10.49
N ILE A 127 -11.30 0.28 -10.48
CA ILE A 127 -12.38 0.63 -9.54
C ILE A 127 -13.60 -0.29 -9.75
N ASP A 128 -14.03 -0.48 -11.00
CA ASP A 128 -15.14 -1.39 -11.31
C ASP A 128 -14.82 -2.84 -10.94
N ALA A 129 -13.63 -3.32 -11.29
CA ALA A 129 -13.17 -4.67 -10.96
C ALA A 129 -13.08 -4.89 -9.43
N THR A 130 -12.57 -3.90 -8.70
CA THR A 130 -12.52 -3.91 -7.23
C THR A 130 -13.92 -4.07 -6.64
N ALA A 131 -14.89 -3.27 -7.11
CA ALA A 131 -16.28 -3.37 -6.67
C ALA A 131 -16.92 -4.72 -7.07
N ASN A 132 -16.69 -5.21 -8.30
CA ASN A 132 -17.19 -6.50 -8.78
C ASN A 132 -16.62 -7.69 -8.01
N LEU A 133 -15.39 -7.61 -7.53
CA LEU A 133 -14.77 -8.58 -6.64
C LEU A 133 -15.33 -8.50 -5.20
N GLY A 134 -16.13 -7.48 -4.88
CA GLY A 134 -16.62 -7.24 -3.51
C GLY A 134 -15.55 -6.65 -2.59
N LEU A 135 -14.54 -6.02 -3.16
CA LEU A 135 -13.48 -5.31 -2.46
C LEU A 135 -13.81 -3.82 -2.40
N ASN A 136 -13.13 -3.08 -1.54
CA ASN A 136 -13.36 -1.66 -1.34
C ASN A 136 -12.10 -0.80 -1.24
N VAL A 137 -10.91 -1.38 -1.50
CA VAL A 137 -9.62 -0.68 -1.46
C VAL A 137 -8.78 -1.08 -2.66
N SER A 138 -8.13 -0.10 -3.29
CA SER A 138 -7.10 -0.31 -4.31
C SER A 138 -5.84 0.47 -3.95
N PRO A 139 -4.73 -0.20 -3.60
CA PRO A 139 -3.43 0.43 -3.46
C PRO A 139 -2.93 0.99 -4.79
N SER A 140 -2.32 2.19 -4.76
CA SER A 140 -1.91 2.91 -5.96
C SER A 140 -0.74 3.85 -5.71
N PHE A 141 -0.05 4.27 -6.78
CA PHE A 141 0.83 5.43 -6.76
C PHE A 141 0.09 6.69 -7.23
N SER A 142 0.67 7.86 -6.93
CA SER A 142 0.05 9.17 -7.20
C SER A 142 0.43 9.77 -8.55
N GLY A 143 1.61 9.48 -9.03
CA GLY A 143 2.27 10.17 -10.11
C GLY A 143 3.39 11.10 -9.63
N ALA A 144 4.16 11.62 -10.56
CA ALA A 144 5.39 12.37 -10.31
C ALA A 144 5.50 13.63 -11.17
N LEU A 145 4.75 14.68 -10.85
CA LEU A 145 4.86 16.01 -11.45
C LEU A 145 5.92 16.86 -10.75
N LEU A 146 5.96 16.79 -9.41
CA LEU A 146 6.76 17.66 -8.55
C LEU A 146 8.05 17.01 -8.08
N TRP A 147 8.14 15.68 -8.14
CA TRP A 147 9.32 14.95 -7.66
C TRP A 147 10.66 15.49 -8.21
N PRO A 148 10.80 15.95 -9.49
CA PRO A 148 12.04 16.55 -9.98
C PRO A 148 12.45 17.81 -9.23
N TYR A 149 11.54 18.43 -8.51
CA TYR A 149 11.74 19.67 -7.75
C TYR A 149 11.82 19.46 -6.23
N ILE A 150 12.00 18.22 -5.76
CA ILE A 150 12.04 17.89 -4.34
C ILE A 150 13.13 18.67 -3.58
N TYR A 151 14.30 18.87 -4.20
CA TYR A 151 15.36 19.66 -3.61
C TYR A 151 15.16 21.15 -3.90
N PRO A 152 15.25 22.04 -2.89
CA PRO A 152 14.92 23.47 -3.06
C PRO A 152 15.98 24.29 -3.80
N TRP A 153 16.98 23.67 -4.36
CA TRP A 153 18.02 24.28 -5.17
C TRP A 153 18.24 23.51 -6.49
N PRO A 154 18.30 24.18 -7.66
CA PRO A 154 18.07 25.63 -7.88
C PRO A 154 16.71 26.09 -7.35
N GLN A 155 16.63 27.39 -7.00
CA GLN A 155 15.48 27.96 -6.32
C GLN A 155 14.18 27.73 -7.09
N ARG A 156 13.19 27.12 -6.46
CA ARG A 156 11.86 26.93 -7.05
C ARG A 156 11.15 28.27 -7.21
N PRO A 157 10.46 28.54 -8.33
CA PRO A 157 9.57 29.68 -8.44
C PRO A 157 8.48 29.64 -7.35
N ALA A 158 8.08 30.80 -6.85
CA ALA A 158 6.96 30.88 -5.92
C ALA A 158 5.67 30.33 -6.56
N GLY A 159 4.91 29.55 -5.81
CA GLY A 159 3.66 28.95 -6.28
C GLY A 159 3.82 27.67 -7.13
N LEU A 160 5.04 27.22 -7.42
CA LEU A 160 5.26 26.02 -8.25
C LEU A 160 4.66 24.76 -7.60
N VAL A 161 4.86 24.60 -6.30
CA VAL A 161 4.39 23.41 -5.56
C VAL A 161 2.85 23.40 -5.50
N GLU A 162 2.26 24.54 -5.20
CA GLU A 162 0.80 24.70 -5.13
C GLU A 162 0.14 24.45 -6.50
N GLU A 163 0.73 24.94 -7.60
CA GLU A 163 0.21 24.66 -8.95
C GLU A 163 0.38 23.18 -9.32
N GLY A 164 1.47 22.54 -8.89
CA GLY A 164 1.68 21.11 -9.10
C GLY A 164 0.62 20.26 -8.41
N PHE A 165 0.31 20.54 -7.13
CA PHE A 165 -0.75 19.82 -6.40
C PHE A 165 -2.15 20.12 -6.94
N LYS A 166 -2.42 21.33 -7.42
CA LYS A 166 -3.68 21.64 -8.14
C LYS A 166 -3.83 20.81 -9.41
N GLU A 167 -2.77 20.70 -10.21
CA GLU A 167 -2.81 19.90 -11.43
C GLU A 167 -2.94 18.40 -11.09
N LEU A 168 -2.22 17.90 -10.09
CA LEU A 168 -2.34 16.53 -9.61
C LEU A 168 -3.79 16.23 -9.18
N ALA A 169 -4.36 17.08 -8.33
CA ALA A 169 -5.73 16.97 -7.86
C ALA A 169 -6.75 17.02 -9.01
N LYS A 170 -6.56 17.91 -9.99
CA LYS A 170 -7.39 18.00 -11.17
C LYS A 170 -7.39 16.71 -11.99
N ARG A 171 -6.24 16.06 -12.16
CA ARG A 171 -6.13 14.78 -12.88
C ARG A 171 -6.77 13.63 -12.11
N TRP A 172 -6.59 13.58 -10.80
CA TRP A 172 -7.17 12.55 -9.96
C TRP A 172 -8.66 12.74 -9.68
N LYS A 173 -9.19 13.95 -9.75
CA LYS A 173 -10.59 14.25 -9.42
C LYS A 173 -11.61 13.34 -10.12
N PRO A 174 -11.59 13.13 -11.45
CA PRO A 174 -12.57 12.25 -12.10
C PRO A 174 -12.45 10.79 -11.61
N ILE A 175 -11.24 10.32 -11.27
CA ILE A 175 -11.00 8.98 -10.73
C ILE A 175 -11.57 8.88 -9.32
N LEU A 176 -11.29 9.86 -8.46
CA LEU A 176 -11.78 9.91 -7.08
C LEU A 176 -13.31 10.02 -7.00
N ASP A 177 -13.91 10.89 -7.82
CA ASP A 177 -15.37 11.02 -7.90
C ASP A 177 -16.03 9.70 -8.37
N TYR A 178 -15.36 8.97 -9.27
CA TYR A 178 -15.84 7.65 -9.72
C TYR A 178 -15.68 6.60 -8.63
N ALA A 179 -14.55 6.59 -7.95
CA ALA A 179 -14.28 5.69 -6.82
C ALA A 179 -15.30 5.90 -5.70
N ASP A 180 -15.70 7.15 -5.44
CA ASP A 180 -16.74 7.46 -4.45
C ASP A 180 -18.10 6.87 -4.82
N LYS A 181 -18.50 6.98 -6.08
CA LYS A 181 -19.75 6.37 -6.59
C LYS A 181 -19.76 4.85 -6.45
N LYS A 182 -18.58 4.21 -6.50
CA LYS A 182 -18.44 2.75 -6.40
C LYS A 182 -18.13 2.26 -4.98
N GLY A 183 -17.87 3.17 -4.04
CA GLY A 183 -17.51 2.83 -2.67
C GLY A 183 -16.10 2.25 -2.54
N VAL A 184 -15.17 2.64 -3.43
CA VAL A 184 -13.79 2.15 -3.44
C VAL A 184 -12.85 3.25 -2.95
N ASP A 185 -12.00 2.93 -1.99
CA ASP A 185 -10.92 3.79 -1.52
C ASP A 185 -9.69 3.64 -2.40
N ILE A 186 -9.08 4.75 -2.80
CA ILE A 186 -7.76 4.74 -3.41
C ILE A 186 -6.74 4.94 -2.30
N ALA A 187 -5.92 3.93 -2.06
CA ALA A 187 -4.91 3.93 -1.00
C ALA A 187 -3.53 4.22 -1.61
N TYR A 188 -3.12 5.48 -1.55
CA TYR A 188 -1.82 5.90 -2.09
C TYR A 188 -0.70 5.37 -1.21
N GLU A 189 0.27 4.69 -1.83
CA GLU A 189 1.53 4.38 -1.21
C GLU A 189 2.43 5.61 -1.26
N LEU A 190 2.87 6.05 -0.08
CA LEU A 190 3.75 7.22 0.03
C LEU A 190 5.18 6.80 -0.27
N HIS A 191 5.60 7.03 -1.51
CA HIS A 191 6.78 6.43 -2.11
C HIS A 191 7.76 7.48 -2.65
N PRO A 192 9.06 7.45 -2.29
CA PRO A 192 10.08 8.28 -2.94
C PRO A 192 10.11 8.06 -4.45
N GLY A 193 9.99 9.13 -5.21
CA GLY A 193 9.82 9.06 -6.68
C GLY A 193 8.43 9.46 -7.14
N GLU A 194 7.45 9.47 -6.22
CA GLU A 194 6.10 9.94 -6.42
C GLU A 194 5.90 11.34 -5.81
N ASP A 195 4.80 12.02 -6.13
CA ASP A 195 4.48 13.31 -5.54
C ASP A 195 4.00 13.18 -4.08
N LEU A 196 3.38 12.04 -3.76
CA LEU A 196 3.02 11.68 -2.39
C LEU A 196 4.08 10.73 -1.82
N TYR A 197 4.97 11.24 -0.97
CA TYR A 197 6.06 10.45 -0.40
C TYR A 197 6.22 10.58 1.12
N ASP A 198 5.50 11.53 1.75
CA ASP A 198 5.47 11.74 3.19
C ASP A 198 4.14 12.34 3.65
N GLY A 199 3.99 12.58 4.97
CA GLY A 199 2.77 13.17 5.53
C GLY A 199 2.49 14.57 5.00
N ALA A 200 3.52 15.40 4.84
CA ALA A 200 3.35 16.78 4.38
C ALA A 200 2.82 16.86 2.95
N THR A 201 3.31 16.01 2.05
CA THR A 201 2.82 15.93 0.67
C THR A 201 1.43 15.32 0.59
N PHE A 202 1.12 14.35 1.43
CA PHE A 202 -0.23 13.79 1.55
C PHE A 202 -1.25 14.85 2.01
N GLU A 203 -0.91 15.68 2.99
CA GLU A 203 -1.77 16.79 3.45
C GLU A 203 -2.02 17.84 2.38
N GLN A 204 -0.98 18.23 1.62
CA GLN A 204 -1.14 19.13 0.47
C GLN A 204 -2.08 18.58 -0.59
N PHE A 205 -2.02 17.28 -0.86
CA PHE A 205 -2.93 16.64 -1.79
C PHE A 205 -4.35 16.55 -1.25
N LEU A 206 -4.52 16.26 0.06
CA LEU A 206 -5.82 16.30 0.72
C LEU A 206 -6.46 17.69 0.62
N GLU A 207 -5.70 18.74 0.89
CA GLU A 207 -6.17 20.12 0.73
C GLU A 207 -6.58 20.41 -0.73
N ALA A 208 -5.71 20.09 -1.68
CA ALA A 208 -5.96 20.31 -3.11
C ALA A 208 -7.18 19.55 -3.66
N THR A 209 -7.50 18.39 -3.07
CA THR A 209 -8.69 17.58 -3.42
C THR A 209 -9.92 17.91 -2.58
N GLY A 210 -9.87 18.94 -1.73
CA GLY A 210 -10.96 19.32 -0.83
C GLY A 210 -11.24 18.25 0.24
N ASN A 211 -10.22 17.61 0.74
CA ASN A 211 -10.29 16.54 1.74
C ASN A 211 -11.14 15.34 1.28
N HIS A 212 -10.99 14.96 0.01
CA HIS A 212 -11.82 13.93 -0.61
C HIS A 212 -11.78 12.61 0.18
N ALA A 213 -12.95 12.01 0.43
CA ALA A 213 -13.08 10.83 1.29
C ALA A 213 -12.34 9.59 0.76
N ARG A 214 -12.14 9.51 -0.57
CA ARG A 214 -11.46 8.38 -1.22
C ARG A 214 -9.95 8.55 -1.37
N VAL A 215 -9.37 9.65 -0.87
CA VAL A 215 -7.92 9.83 -0.74
C VAL A 215 -7.47 9.19 0.57
N ASN A 216 -6.85 8.02 0.47
CA ASN A 216 -6.45 7.21 1.62
C ASN A 216 -5.00 6.72 1.45
N ILE A 217 -4.48 5.98 2.40
CA ILE A 217 -3.06 5.57 2.48
C ILE A 217 -2.94 4.06 2.42
N ASN A 218 -2.05 3.58 1.54
CA ASN A 218 -1.39 2.30 1.69
C ASN A 218 -0.13 2.53 2.53
N TYR A 219 -0.14 2.08 3.78
CA TYR A 219 0.96 2.28 4.70
C TYR A 219 2.08 1.28 4.44
N ASP A 220 3.24 1.78 4.03
CA ASP A 220 4.48 1.01 3.87
C ASP A 220 5.60 1.67 4.68
N PRO A 221 6.00 1.10 5.83
CA PRO A 221 7.04 1.68 6.67
C PRO A 221 8.44 1.68 6.04
N SER A 222 8.70 0.83 5.04
CA SER A 222 10.01 0.70 4.43
C SER A 222 10.46 1.99 3.74
N HIS A 223 9.54 2.66 3.05
CA HIS A 223 9.82 3.94 2.38
C HIS A 223 10.15 5.06 3.37
N PHE A 224 9.60 4.98 4.58
CA PHE A 224 9.89 5.94 5.65
C PHE A 224 11.25 5.69 6.29
N ILE A 225 11.67 4.42 6.42
CA ILE A 225 13.06 4.08 6.81
C ILE A 225 14.06 4.71 5.85
N LEU A 226 13.82 4.62 4.53
CA LEU A 226 14.71 5.19 3.51
C LEU A 226 14.83 6.72 3.62
N GLN A 227 13.83 7.38 4.19
CA GLN A 227 13.75 8.84 4.36
C GLN A 227 14.11 9.29 5.78
N CYS A 228 14.43 8.37 6.69
CA CYS A 228 14.64 8.66 8.13
C CYS A 228 13.43 9.32 8.80
N LEU A 229 12.21 8.97 8.37
CA LEU A 229 10.94 9.50 8.89
C LEU A 229 10.44 8.62 10.06
N ASP A 230 9.75 9.23 11.04
CA ASP A 230 9.10 8.50 12.14
C ASP A 230 7.88 7.70 11.62
N TYR A 231 8.13 6.48 11.18
CA TYR A 231 7.09 5.60 10.62
C TYR A 231 6.11 5.09 11.68
N VAL A 232 6.50 5.03 12.95
CA VAL A 232 5.60 4.61 14.04
C VAL A 232 4.65 5.74 14.41
N GLY A 233 5.17 6.96 14.63
CA GLY A 233 4.37 8.15 14.88
C GLY A 233 3.43 8.49 13.72
N PHE A 234 3.81 8.16 12.49
CA PHE A 234 2.97 8.32 11.31
C PHE A 234 1.61 7.60 11.44
N ILE A 235 1.57 6.44 12.07
CA ILE A 235 0.32 5.70 12.29
C ILE A 235 -0.61 6.51 13.21
N ASP A 236 -0.08 7.13 14.26
CA ASP A 236 -0.88 7.89 15.21
C ASP A 236 -1.54 9.11 14.54
N GLU A 237 -0.85 9.77 13.61
CA GLU A 237 -1.36 10.94 12.88
C GLU A 237 -2.38 10.58 11.79
N TYR A 238 -2.14 9.48 11.05
CA TYR A 238 -2.88 9.17 9.82
C TYR A 238 -3.74 7.91 9.89
N ALA A 239 -3.93 7.29 11.08
CA ALA A 239 -4.65 6.03 11.24
C ALA A 239 -6.02 5.99 10.54
N SER A 240 -6.78 7.07 10.57
CA SER A 240 -8.11 7.15 9.94
C SER A 240 -8.08 7.02 8.41
N ARG A 241 -6.94 7.32 7.81
CA ARG A 241 -6.69 7.25 6.37
C ARG A 241 -5.97 5.98 5.93
N ILE A 242 -5.40 5.20 6.83
CA ILE A 242 -4.74 3.94 6.48
C ILE A 242 -5.81 2.89 6.15
N LYS A 243 -5.85 2.46 4.87
CA LYS A 243 -6.81 1.47 4.35
C LYS A 243 -6.15 0.20 3.83
N ALA A 244 -4.85 0.26 3.50
CA ALA A 244 -4.03 -0.89 3.14
C ALA A 244 -2.71 -0.83 3.90
N PHE A 245 -2.05 -1.98 4.05
CA PHE A 245 -0.78 -2.09 4.78
C PHE A 245 0.15 -3.08 4.08
N HIS A 246 1.26 -2.58 3.60
CA HIS A 246 2.36 -3.38 3.10
C HIS A 246 3.36 -3.67 4.22
N VAL A 247 3.56 -4.95 4.47
CA VAL A 247 4.62 -5.46 5.37
C VAL A 247 5.88 -5.60 4.53
N LYS A 248 6.70 -4.56 4.53
CA LYS A 248 7.93 -4.45 3.74
C LYS A 248 9.04 -3.90 4.62
N ASP A 249 10.21 -4.50 4.57
CA ASP A 249 11.33 -4.15 5.43
C ASP A 249 12.41 -3.40 4.66
N ALA A 250 13.13 -2.56 5.36
CA ALA A 250 14.22 -1.76 4.83
C ALA A 250 15.27 -1.49 5.90
N GLU A 251 16.46 -1.13 5.45
CA GLU A 251 17.51 -0.61 6.33
C GLU A 251 18.05 0.71 5.82
N TYR A 252 18.48 1.57 6.74
CA TYR A 252 19.23 2.78 6.44
C TYR A 252 20.54 2.79 7.22
N ARG A 253 21.66 2.69 6.49
CA ARG A 253 23.01 2.65 7.05
C ARG A 253 23.86 3.73 6.42
N PRO A 254 23.80 4.98 6.93
CA PRO A 254 24.60 6.06 6.37
C PRO A 254 26.09 5.79 6.52
N SER A 255 26.85 6.31 5.59
CA SER A 255 28.32 6.25 5.63
C SER A 255 28.92 7.63 5.36
N ALA A 256 30.24 7.76 5.51
CA ALA A 256 30.93 8.99 5.11
C ALA A 256 30.88 9.27 3.59
N LYS A 257 30.44 8.29 2.77
CA LYS A 257 30.36 8.41 1.30
C LYS A 257 28.99 8.76 0.78
N ALA A 258 27.92 8.31 1.44
CA ALA A 258 26.57 8.49 0.96
C ALA A 258 25.58 8.60 2.12
N GLY A 259 24.58 9.47 1.96
CA GLY A 259 23.47 9.70 2.86
C GLY A 259 22.12 9.40 2.20
N VAL A 260 21.05 10.08 2.61
CA VAL A 260 19.68 9.85 2.18
C VAL A 260 19.48 9.92 0.66
N TYR A 261 20.24 10.76 -0.04
CA TYR A 261 20.16 10.88 -1.51
C TYR A 261 20.80 9.69 -2.28
N GLY A 262 21.53 8.81 -1.58
CA GLY A 262 22.03 7.56 -2.15
C GLY A 262 23.22 7.69 -3.09
N GLY A 263 23.69 8.88 -3.51
CA GLY A 263 24.87 9.10 -4.35
C GLY A 263 24.83 8.46 -5.74
N TYR A 264 23.63 8.26 -6.33
CA TYR A 264 23.41 7.51 -7.58
C TYR A 264 23.89 6.05 -7.54
N LEU A 265 24.07 5.49 -6.34
CA LEU A 265 24.50 4.11 -6.15
C LEU A 265 23.35 3.14 -6.43
N GLY A 266 23.70 1.92 -6.89
CA GLY A 266 22.76 0.81 -7.02
C GLY A 266 22.24 0.33 -5.65
N TRP A 267 21.17 -0.46 -5.65
CA TRP A 267 20.47 -0.88 -4.44
C TRP A 267 21.36 -1.57 -3.40
N GLN A 268 22.35 -2.36 -3.81
CA GLN A 268 23.25 -3.04 -2.88
C GLN A 268 24.27 -2.10 -2.21
N GLN A 269 24.60 -0.96 -2.81
CA GLN A 269 25.64 -0.04 -2.33
C GLN A 269 25.08 1.21 -1.65
N ARG A 270 23.81 1.58 -1.92
CA ARG A 270 23.20 2.76 -1.32
C ARG A 270 22.90 2.54 0.17
N PRO A 271 22.92 3.60 1.02
CA PRO A 271 22.62 3.48 2.44
C PRO A 271 21.22 3.00 2.76
N GLY A 272 20.22 3.60 2.10
CA GLY A 272 18.81 3.20 2.21
C GLY A 272 18.48 2.14 1.17
N ARG A 273 18.02 0.94 1.61
CA ARG A 273 17.73 -0.19 0.74
C ARG A 273 16.72 -1.15 1.34
N PHE A 274 15.98 -1.83 0.48
CA PHE A 274 14.98 -2.81 0.89
C PHE A 274 15.62 -4.12 1.32
N ARG A 275 14.97 -4.76 2.29
CA ARG A 275 15.41 -6.01 2.90
C ARG A 275 14.23 -6.99 3.03
N SER A 276 14.51 -8.27 3.00
CA SER A 276 13.54 -9.29 3.39
C SER A 276 13.07 -9.07 4.83
N LEU A 277 11.85 -9.49 5.15
CA LEU A 277 11.27 -9.28 6.47
C LEU A 277 12.16 -9.84 7.59
N GLY A 278 12.46 -8.99 8.56
CA GLY A 278 13.31 -9.31 9.70
C GLY A 278 14.81 -9.11 9.46
N ASP A 279 15.24 -8.83 8.23
CA ASP A 279 16.63 -8.52 7.90
C ASP A 279 16.91 -7.01 7.91
N GLY A 280 15.87 -6.18 8.02
CA GLY A 280 15.93 -4.73 8.02
C GLY A 280 15.88 -4.09 9.40
N GLN A 281 15.27 -2.92 9.49
CA GLN A 281 15.22 -2.08 10.69
C GLN A 281 13.79 -1.70 11.10
N VAL A 282 12.77 -2.14 10.38
CA VAL A 282 11.37 -1.85 10.77
C VAL A 282 11.02 -2.61 12.05
N ASP A 283 10.59 -1.88 13.07
CA ASP A 283 10.04 -2.50 14.30
C ASP A 283 8.58 -2.91 14.08
N PHE A 284 8.40 -4.06 13.47
CA PHE A 284 7.06 -4.60 13.19
C PHE A 284 6.23 -4.85 14.46
N LYS A 285 6.85 -5.09 15.60
CA LYS A 285 6.09 -5.23 16.86
C LYS A 285 5.38 -3.92 17.21
N GLN A 286 6.07 -2.78 17.09
CA GLN A 286 5.45 -1.47 17.28
C GLN A 286 4.41 -1.18 16.20
N VAL A 287 4.72 -1.42 14.92
CA VAL A 287 3.79 -1.18 13.81
C VAL A 287 2.48 -1.95 14.00
N PHE A 288 2.55 -3.27 14.23
CA PHE A 288 1.35 -4.08 14.45
C PHE A 288 0.58 -3.66 15.70
N THR A 289 1.28 -3.29 16.78
CA THR A 289 0.65 -2.78 18.00
C THR A 289 -0.11 -1.49 17.74
N ARG A 290 0.50 -0.52 17.05
CA ARG A 290 -0.15 0.78 16.74
C ARG A 290 -1.33 0.62 15.81
N LEU A 291 -1.19 -0.13 14.71
CA LEU A 291 -2.29 -0.42 13.79
C LEU A 291 -3.45 -1.14 14.48
N THR A 292 -3.15 -2.10 15.37
CA THR A 292 -4.17 -2.80 16.17
C THR A 292 -4.88 -1.83 17.12
N ALA A 293 -4.13 -1.00 17.86
CA ALA A 293 -4.69 0.01 18.77
C ALA A 293 -5.54 1.05 18.04
N ALA A 294 -5.15 1.43 16.83
CA ALA A 294 -5.89 2.32 15.95
C ALA A 294 -7.14 1.69 15.30
N GLY A 295 -7.34 0.39 15.48
CA GLY A 295 -8.50 -0.33 14.96
C GLY A 295 -8.42 -0.71 13.49
N TYR A 296 -7.22 -0.76 12.88
CA TYR A 296 -7.04 -1.25 11.52
C TYR A 296 -7.50 -2.70 11.38
N LYS A 297 -8.32 -3.00 10.36
CA LYS A 297 -8.93 -4.32 10.13
C LYS A 297 -8.62 -4.92 8.77
N GLY A 298 -7.77 -4.24 7.99
CA GLY A 298 -7.33 -4.71 6.68
C GLY A 298 -6.33 -5.85 6.77
N TRP A 299 -5.71 -6.15 5.66
CA TRP A 299 -4.72 -7.21 5.53
C TRP A 299 -3.30 -6.73 5.79
N ALA A 300 -2.49 -7.60 6.38
CA ALA A 300 -1.04 -7.46 6.43
C ALA A 300 -0.47 -8.18 5.20
N VAL A 301 -0.08 -7.41 4.19
CA VAL A 301 0.34 -7.91 2.87
C VAL A 301 1.84 -7.82 2.75
N LEU A 302 2.54 -8.95 2.60
CA LEU A 302 3.94 -8.94 2.24
C LEU A 302 4.10 -8.27 0.87
N GLU A 303 4.79 -7.15 0.81
CA GLU A 303 5.41 -6.66 -0.41
C GLU A 303 6.90 -6.96 -0.35
N TRP A 304 7.33 -7.99 -1.08
CA TRP A 304 8.71 -8.42 -0.98
C TRP A 304 9.60 -7.66 -1.96
N GLU A 305 10.61 -7.00 -1.42
CA GLU A 305 11.75 -6.49 -2.16
C GLU A 305 13.02 -6.68 -1.32
N CYS A 306 14.06 -7.20 -1.92
CA CYS A 306 15.35 -7.32 -1.25
C CYS A 306 16.49 -7.26 -2.26
N CYS A 307 17.51 -6.47 -1.96
CA CYS A 307 18.66 -6.35 -2.82
C CYS A 307 19.70 -7.50 -2.68
N PHE A 308 19.48 -8.43 -1.73
CA PHE A 308 20.43 -9.50 -1.42
C PHE A 308 19.81 -10.90 -1.46
N LYS A 309 18.60 -11.06 -0.96
CA LYS A 309 17.96 -12.37 -0.80
C LYS A 309 17.12 -12.71 -2.04
N ASP A 310 17.00 -13.98 -2.34
CA ASP A 310 16.14 -14.52 -3.38
C ASP A 310 14.65 -14.39 -3.00
N SER A 311 13.80 -14.14 -4.00
CA SER A 311 12.37 -13.92 -3.78
C SER A 311 11.63 -15.15 -3.24
N VAL A 312 12.02 -16.35 -3.67
CA VAL A 312 11.42 -17.63 -3.23
C VAL A 312 11.70 -17.84 -1.74
N GLN A 313 12.94 -17.59 -1.30
CA GLN A 313 13.28 -17.63 0.11
C GLN A 313 12.51 -16.56 0.90
N GLY A 314 12.45 -15.34 0.38
CA GLY A 314 11.73 -14.25 1.03
C GLY A 314 10.22 -14.53 1.18
N ALA A 315 9.60 -15.13 0.16
CA ALA A 315 8.20 -15.56 0.24
C ALA A 315 7.99 -16.64 1.31
N ALA A 316 8.90 -17.62 1.39
CA ALA A 316 8.79 -18.71 2.38
C ALA A 316 8.95 -18.21 3.82
N GLU A 317 9.80 -17.21 4.06
CA GLU A 317 10.02 -16.60 5.37
C GLU A 317 8.89 -15.61 5.75
N GLY A 318 8.24 -14.99 4.78
CA GLY A 318 7.28 -13.91 5.00
C GLY A 318 5.98 -14.34 5.70
N ALA A 319 5.39 -15.47 5.32
CA ALA A 319 4.13 -15.92 5.93
C ALA A 319 4.26 -16.19 7.43
N PRO A 320 5.24 -16.98 7.92
CA PRO A 320 5.42 -17.20 9.35
C PRO A 320 5.84 -15.92 10.09
N PHE A 321 6.62 -15.03 9.45
CA PHE A 321 6.98 -13.75 10.03
C PHE A 321 5.74 -12.90 10.32
N ILE A 322 4.87 -12.66 9.33
CA ILE A 322 3.64 -11.89 9.52
C ILE A 322 2.75 -12.57 10.55
N ALA A 323 2.56 -13.90 10.45
CA ALA A 323 1.71 -14.64 11.39
C ALA A 323 2.14 -14.47 12.84
N SER A 324 3.46 -14.37 13.10
CA SER A 324 4.00 -14.16 14.45
C SER A 324 3.79 -12.75 15.00
N HIS A 325 3.45 -11.78 14.16
CA HIS A 325 3.19 -10.38 14.53
C HIS A 325 1.70 -10.05 14.65
N LEU A 326 0.81 -10.92 14.18
CA LEU A 326 -0.63 -10.73 14.34
C LEU A 326 -1.03 -10.79 15.81
N ILE A 327 -1.71 -9.73 16.28
CA ILE A 327 -2.09 -9.60 17.68
C ILE A 327 -3.48 -10.18 17.91
N SER A 328 -3.59 -11.12 18.85
CA SER A 328 -4.87 -11.62 19.33
C SER A 328 -5.39 -10.71 20.44
N VAL A 329 -6.47 -9.98 20.17
CA VAL A 329 -7.05 -9.05 21.13
C VAL A 329 -7.94 -9.83 22.12
N PRO A 330 -7.76 -9.69 23.44
CA PRO A 330 -8.61 -10.35 24.42
C PRO A 330 -10.04 -9.78 24.38
N THR A 331 -11.03 -10.64 24.60
CA THR A 331 -12.44 -10.23 24.68
C THR A 331 -12.81 -9.60 26.02
N LYS A 332 -11.93 -9.71 27.00
CA LYS A 332 -12.07 -9.14 28.34
C LYS A 332 -10.90 -8.23 28.68
N ALA A 333 -11.16 -7.16 29.43
CA ALA A 333 -10.11 -6.34 29.98
C ALA A 333 -9.23 -7.16 30.94
N PHE A 334 -7.94 -6.83 31.04
CA PHE A 334 -7.01 -7.53 31.93
C PHE A 334 -7.31 -7.28 33.42
N ASP A 335 -8.07 -6.23 33.73
CA ASP A 335 -8.46 -5.77 35.07
C ASP A 335 -9.98 -5.90 35.33
N ASP A 336 -10.61 -6.94 34.81
CA ASP A 336 -12.07 -7.22 34.95
C ASP A 336 -12.53 -7.19 36.43
N PHE A 337 -11.62 -7.45 37.41
CA PHE A 337 -11.91 -7.36 38.83
C PHE A 337 -12.28 -5.93 39.27
N ALA A 338 -11.96 -4.88 38.48
CA ALA A 338 -12.33 -3.49 38.70
C ALA A 338 -13.63 -3.09 38.02
N GLY A 339 -14.14 -3.94 37.13
CA GLY A 339 -15.29 -3.69 36.26
C GLY A 339 -16.62 -3.84 36.98
N ALA A 340 -16.94 -2.93 37.91
CA ALA A 340 -18.28 -2.79 38.43
C ALA A 340 -19.09 -1.80 37.58
N ALA A 341 -20.39 -2.02 37.45
CA ALA A 341 -21.30 -1.03 36.87
C ALA A 341 -21.11 0.35 37.54
N SER A 342 -21.23 1.41 36.77
CA SER A 342 -21.08 2.77 37.29
C SER A 342 -22.10 3.01 38.43
N ASP A 343 -21.59 3.25 39.64
CA ASP A 343 -22.35 3.58 40.83
C ASP A 343 -21.89 4.96 41.35
N SER A 344 -22.63 5.99 41.07
CA SER A 344 -22.27 7.36 41.45
C SER A 344 -22.17 7.54 42.98
N ALA A 345 -23.03 6.88 43.76
CA ALA A 345 -22.98 6.96 45.24
C ALA A 345 -21.72 6.29 45.77
N ARG A 346 -21.34 5.12 45.24
CA ARG A 346 -20.10 4.42 45.58
C ARG A 346 -18.88 5.26 45.21
N ASN A 347 -18.89 5.83 43.99
CA ASN A 347 -17.76 6.65 43.51
C ASN A 347 -17.57 7.90 44.38
N ARG A 348 -18.66 8.57 44.79
CA ARG A 348 -18.54 9.69 45.72
C ARG A 348 -17.99 9.29 47.09
N ARG A 349 -18.42 8.15 47.67
CA ARG A 349 -17.85 7.65 48.92
C ARG A 349 -16.36 7.35 48.80
N ILE A 350 -15.92 6.72 47.67
CA ILE A 350 -14.50 6.44 47.42
C ILE A 350 -13.69 7.73 47.33
N LEU A 351 -14.24 8.78 46.73
CA LEU A 351 -13.62 10.10 46.62
C LEU A 351 -13.71 10.93 47.92
N GLY A 352 -14.39 10.45 48.98
CA GLY A 352 -14.57 11.18 50.22
C GLY A 352 -15.58 12.35 50.12
N LEU A 353 -16.55 12.28 49.18
CA LEU A 353 -17.55 13.29 48.90
C LEU A 353 -18.91 12.93 49.47
#